data_3b6cc6ec1b63082f454fd0b6e1bf331a
#
_entry.id   3b6cc6ec1b63082f454fd0b6e1bf331a
#
_cell.length_a   1.000
_cell.length_b   1.000
_cell.length_c   1.000
_cell.angle_alpha   90.00
_cell.angle_beta   90.00
_cell.angle_gamma   90.00
#
_symmetry.space_group_name_H-M   'P 1'
#
loop_
_entity.id
_entity.type
_entity.pdbx_description
1 polymer ?
#
loop_
_entity_poly.entity_id
_entity_poly.type
_entity_poly.pdbx_seq_one_letter_code
_entity_poly.pdbx_strand_id
1 'polypeptide(L)'
;MKKLITLIVLFASTVVSAGTLVVNSNQSGESSKAAFDAYVDAFRAAHPEVTVVVNEFEHEAYKTAIRNFLTAEAPDVAIWFAGNRMKFFVDQNLFQDVSDVWADAGLNDSMASTKGSLTVDGKQYGVPWGYYQWGVYYRKDLFDNLGLNVPKDWEEFKWVCAMLKKNGITLSLIHI
;
A
#
# COMPACT_ATOMS: atom_id res chain seq x y z
N MET A 1 -12.04 27.10 -66.87
CA MET A 1 -12.23 25.80 -66.19
C MET A 1 -11.19 25.72 -65.05
N LYS A 2 -11.56 26.05 -63.77
CA LYS A 2 -10.70 26.01 -62.59
C LYS A 2 -10.84 24.61 -62.00
N LYS A 3 -9.73 23.86 -61.96
CA LYS A 3 -9.65 22.55 -61.29
C LYS A 3 -9.47 22.78 -59.79
N LEU A 4 -10.47 22.39 -59.00
CA LEU A 4 -10.44 22.39 -57.56
C LEU A 4 -9.69 21.10 -57.13
N ILE A 5 -8.50 21.24 -56.54
CA ILE A 5 -7.74 20.13 -55.96
C ILE A 5 -8.17 20.03 -54.50
N THR A 6 -8.98 19.02 -54.19
CA THR A 6 -9.35 18.70 -52.79
C THR A 6 -8.21 17.96 -52.16
N LEU A 7 -7.51 18.62 -51.20
CA LEU A 7 -6.47 18.01 -50.37
C LEU A 7 -7.15 17.18 -49.30
N ILE A 8 -7.15 15.87 -49.42
CA ILE A 8 -7.58 14.95 -48.37
C ILE A 8 -6.40 14.82 -47.38
N VAL A 9 -6.50 15.47 -46.23
CA VAL A 9 -5.55 15.26 -45.09
C VAL A 9 -5.98 13.98 -44.39
N LEU A 10 -5.22 12.90 -44.61
CA LEU A 10 -5.37 11.66 -43.90
C LEU A 10 -4.76 11.86 -42.51
N PHE A 11 -5.58 12.01 -41.47
CA PHE A 11 -5.13 11.90 -40.07
C PHE A 11 -4.79 10.43 -39.84
N ALA A 12 -3.52 10.08 -39.89
CA ALA A 12 -3.02 8.82 -39.37
C ALA A 12 -3.08 8.90 -37.84
N SER A 13 -4.14 8.36 -37.27
CA SER A 13 -4.17 8.09 -35.81
C SER A 13 -3.08 7.07 -35.51
N THR A 14 -1.97 7.53 -34.97
CA THR A 14 -0.98 6.62 -34.38
C THR A 14 -1.67 5.95 -33.18
N VAL A 15 -2.07 4.70 -33.35
CA VAL A 15 -2.46 3.84 -32.24
C VAL A 15 -1.16 3.62 -31.44
N VAL A 16 -0.97 4.41 -30.40
CA VAL A 16 0.05 4.11 -29.39
C VAL A 16 -0.40 2.79 -28.77
N SER A 17 0.34 1.72 -29.03
CA SER A 17 0.12 0.44 -28.36
C SER A 17 0.45 0.66 -26.89
N ALA A 18 -0.57 0.90 -26.10
CA ALA A 18 -0.44 1.00 -24.68
C ALA A 18 -0.11 -0.39 -24.10
N GLY A 19 0.83 -0.41 -23.16
CA GLY A 19 1.23 -1.64 -22.50
C GLY A 19 0.14 -2.19 -21.58
N THR A 20 0.33 -3.41 -21.14
CA THR A 20 -0.44 -3.99 -20.04
C THR A 20 0.28 -3.68 -18.73
N LEU A 21 -0.44 -3.16 -17.75
CA LEU A 21 0.03 -2.94 -16.38
C LEU A 21 -0.54 -4.05 -15.49
N VAL A 22 0.33 -4.87 -14.94
CA VAL A 22 -0.03 -5.96 -14.02
C VAL A 22 0.16 -5.52 -12.59
N VAL A 23 -0.91 -5.57 -11.79
CA VAL A 23 -0.92 -5.17 -10.38
C VAL A 23 -1.29 -6.36 -9.51
N ASN A 24 -0.43 -6.70 -8.56
CA ASN A 24 -0.72 -7.71 -7.54
C ASN A 24 -1.19 -7.04 -6.25
N SER A 25 -2.40 -7.35 -5.81
CA SER A 25 -3.07 -6.75 -4.66
C SER A 25 -3.42 -7.77 -3.59
N ASN A 26 -3.18 -7.44 -2.33
CA ASN A 26 -3.63 -8.18 -1.15
C ASN A 26 -4.84 -7.55 -0.46
N GLN A 27 -5.53 -6.65 -1.15
CA GLN A 27 -6.69 -5.94 -0.62
C GLN A 27 -7.95 -6.79 -0.82
N SER A 28 -8.09 -7.85 0.01
CA SER A 28 -9.18 -8.84 -0.07
C SER A 28 -10.35 -8.57 0.88
N GLY A 29 -10.18 -7.68 1.87
CA GLY A 29 -11.27 -7.26 2.74
C GLY A 29 -12.24 -6.32 2.02
N GLU A 30 -13.53 -6.42 2.29
CA GLU A 30 -14.59 -5.70 1.58
C GLU A 30 -14.30 -4.19 1.40
N SER A 31 -14.03 -3.48 2.50
CA SER A 31 -13.76 -2.04 2.46
C SER A 31 -12.43 -1.69 1.79
N SER A 32 -11.39 -2.45 2.04
CA SER A 32 -10.06 -2.20 1.46
C SER A 32 -10.03 -2.52 -0.03
N LYS A 33 -10.74 -3.57 -0.45
CA LYS A 33 -10.94 -3.90 -1.85
C LYS A 33 -11.70 -2.80 -2.57
N ALA A 34 -12.84 -2.36 -2.05
CA ALA A 34 -13.65 -1.30 -2.66
C ALA A 34 -12.85 0.01 -2.83
N ALA A 35 -12.05 0.39 -1.84
CA ALA A 35 -11.17 1.56 -1.93
C ALA A 35 -10.10 1.37 -3.02
N PHE A 36 -9.47 0.20 -3.08
CA PHE A 36 -8.45 -0.09 -4.09
C PHE A 36 -9.03 -0.13 -5.51
N ASP A 37 -10.19 -0.76 -5.70
CA ASP A 37 -10.90 -0.79 -6.98
C ASP A 37 -11.22 0.61 -7.48
N ALA A 38 -11.63 1.52 -6.58
CA ALA A 38 -11.88 2.92 -6.94
C ALA A 38 -10.63 3.65 -7.47
N TYR A 39 -9.43 3.37 -6.90
CA TYR A 39 -8.17 3.91 -7.45
C TYR A 39 -7.87 3.33 -8.83
N VAL A 40 -8.04 2.03 -9.01
CA VAL A 40 -7.81 1.37 -10.30
C VAL A 40 -8.76 1.90 -11.36
N ASP A 41 -10.04 2.09 -11.02
CA ASP A 41 -11.04 2.61 -11.97
C ASP A 41 -10.78 4.08 -12.33
N ALA A 42 -10.32 4.90 -11.37
CA ALA A 42 -9.89 6.26 -11.65
C ALA A 42 -8.68 6.29 -12.60
N PHE A 43 -7.72 5.40 -12.40
CA PHE A 43 -6.57 5.27 -13.30
C PHE A 43 -6.99 4.83 -14.71
N ARG A 44 -7.85 3.81 -14.82
CA ARG A 44 -8.40 3.35 -16.12
C ARG A 44 -9.13 4.46 -16.86
N ALA A 45 -9.89 5.29 -16.14
CA ALA A 45 -10.61 6.42 -16.74
C ALA A 45 -9.66 7.52 -17.24
N ALA A 46 -8.55 7.76 -16.54
CA ALA A 46 -7.53 8.75 -16.91
C ALA A 46 -6.60 8.24 -18.03
N HIS A 47 -6.40 6.91 -18.12
CA HIS A 47 -5.46 6.25 -19.03
C HIS A 47 -6.15 5.11 -19.80
N PRO A 48 -7.15 5.42 -20.66
CA PRO A 48 -7.91 4.42 -21.40
C PRO A 48 -7.06 3.61 -22.40
N GLU A 49 -5.88 4.10 -22.72
CA GLU A 49 -4.90 3.45 -23.57
C GLU A 49 -4.12 2.34 -22.85
N VAL A 50 -4.15 2.27 -21.50
CA VAL A 50 -3.44 1.27 -20.69
C VAL A 50 -4.39 0.15 -20.29
N THR A 51 -4.03 -1.10 -20.58
CA THR A 51 -4.75 -2.27 -20.05
C THR A 51 -4.27 -2.58 -18.64
N VAL A 52 -5.13 -2.42 -17.63
CA VAL A 52 -4.78 -2.74 -16.24
C VAL A 52 -5.35 -4.10 -15.85
N VAL A 53 -4.46 -5.03 -15.51
CA VAL A 53 -4.78 -6.37 -14.96
C VAL A 53 -4.49 -6.37 -13.47
N VAL A 54 -5.52 -6.60 -12.65
CA VAL A 54 -5.36 -6.73 -11.19
C VAL A 54 -5.48 -8.20 -10.82
N ASN A 55 -4.42 -8.75 -10.24
CA ASN A 55 -4.43 -10.05 -9.60
C ASN A 55 -4.71 -9.84 -8.11
N GLU A 56 -5.85 -10.33 -7.66
CA GLU A 56 -6.29 -10.23 -6.27
C GLU A 56 -5.95 -11.52 -5.51
N PHE A 57 -5.36 -11.36 -4.34
CA PHE A 57 -4.98 -12.47 -3.47
C PHE A 57 -5.58 -12.28 -2.08
N GLU A 58 -5.88 -13.37 -1.41
CA GLU A 58 -6.17 -13.33 0.02
C GLU A 58 -4.95 -12.78 0.79
N HIS A 59 -5.21 -11.96 1.81
CA HIS A 59 -4.19 -11.16 2.49
C HIS A 59 -3.04 -12.00 3.09
N GLU A 60 -3.35 -13.10 3.78
CA GLU A 60 -2.32 -13.94 4.41
C GLU A 60 -1.58 -14.80 3.38
N ALA A 61 -2.30 -15.33 2.39
CA ALA A 61 -1.70 -16.09 1.30
C ALA A 61 -0.72 -15.24 0.49
N TYR A 62 -1.04 -13.98 0.24
CA TYR A 62 -0.16 -13.04 -0.46
C TYR A 62 1.19 -12.85 0.24
N LYS A 63 1.19 -12.73 1.57
CA LYS A 63 2.42 -12.56 2.36
C LYS A 63 3.41 -13.70 2.16
N THR A 64 2.91 -14.90 1.93
CA THR A 64 3.73 -16.08 1.66
C THR A 64 4.17 -16.13 0.19
N ALA A 65 3.27 -15.79 -0.73
CA ALA A 65 3.47 -15.95 -2.16
C ALA A 65 4.32 -14.84 -2.80
N ILE A 66 4.40 -13.65 -2.19
CA ILE A 66 5.07 -12.49 -2.80
C ILE A 66 6.53 -12.77 -3.20
N ARG A 67 7.25 -13.58 -2.44
CA ARG A 67 8.64 -13.96 -2.79
C ARG A 67 8.71 -14.67 -4.14
N ASN A 68 7.75 -15.56 -4.38
CA ASN A 68 7.69 -16.31 -5.63
C ASN A 68 7.31 -15.39 -6.79
N PHE A 69 6.35 -14.48 -6.62
CA PHE A 69 5.99 -13.52 -7.66
C PHE A 69 7.19 -12.69 -8.09
N LEU A 70 7.86 -12.06 -7.11
CA LEU A 70 8.95 -11.12 -7.40
C LEU A 70 10.17 -11.80 -8.02
N THR A 71 10.35 -13.10 -7.84
CA THR A 71 11.51 -13.84 -8.38
C THR A 71 11.23 -14.60 -9.67
N ALA A 72 9.98 -15.00 -9.93
CA ALA A 72 9.63 -15.82 -11.08
C ALA A 72 8.94 -15.01 -12.19
N GLU A 73 7.88 -14.30 -11.85
CA GLU A 73 7.08 -13.50 -12.76
C GLU A 73 6.60 -12.25 -12.03
N ALA A 74 7.48 -11.24 -11.96
CA ALA A 74 7.22 -10.02 -11.21
C ALA A 74 6.08 -9.22 -11.87
N PRO A 75 5.09 -8.74 -11.07
CA PRO A 75 4.13 -7.75 -11.57
C PRO A 75 4.83 -6.39 -11.74
N ASP A 76 4.20 -5.49 -12.50
CA ASP A 76 4.68 -4.11 -12.61
C ASP A 76 4.49 -3.35 -11.29
N VAL A 77 3.39 -3.65 -10.56
CA VAL A 77 3.09 -3.06 -9.27
C VAL A 77 2.70 -4.15 -8.26
N ALA A 78 3.31 -4.12 -7.08
CA ALA A 78 2.97 -4.98 -5.96
C ALA A 78 2.56 -4.15 -4.74
N ILE A 79 1.41 -4.44 -4.14
CA ILE A 79 1.03 -3.85 -2.85
C ILE A 79 1.83 -4.55 -1.76
N TRP A 80 2.59 -3.77 -0.97
CA TRP A 80 3.40 -4.34 0.11
C TRP A 80 3.51 -3.40 1.32
N PHE A 81 4.04 -3.93 2.40
CA PHE A 81 4.28 -3.20 3.64
C PHE A 81 5.59 -2.43 3.58
N ALA A 82 5.58 -1.20 4.09
CA ALA A 82 6.76 -0.37 4.26
C ALA A 82 7.73 -0.90 5.35
N GLY A 83 8.83 -0.19 5.54
CA GLY A 83 9.82 -0.47 6.58
C GLY A 83 10.62 -1.75 6.33
N ASN A 84 10.90 -2.50 7.39
CA ASN A 84 11.77 -3.68 7.31
C ASN A 84 11.27 -4.77 6.36
N ARG A 85 9.95 -4.90 6.18
CA ARG A 85 9.39 -5.87 5.22
C ARG A 85 9.68 -5.48 3.78
N MET A 86 9.66 -4.19 3.46
CA MET A 86 10.05 -3.67 2.15
C MET A 86 11.57 -3.80 1.97
N LYS A 87 12.35 -3.39 2.97
CA LYS A 87 13.81 -3.44 2.93
C LYS A 87 14.34 -4.84 2.59
N PHE A 88 13.71 -5.90 3.08
CA PHE A 88 14.08 -7.28 2.76
C PHE A 88 14.10 -7.55 1.25
N PHE A 89 13.16 -6.99 0.48
CA PHE A 89 13.10 -7.15 -0.97
C PHE A 89 14.01 -6.14 -1.70
N VAL A 90 14.17 -4.95 -1.16
CA VAL A 90 15.13 -3.95 -1.67
C VAL A 90 16.56 -4.49 -1.64
N ASP A 91 16.97 -5.12 -0.52
CA ASP A 91 18.29 -5.71 -0.37
C ASP A 91 18.57 -6.86 -1.38
N GLN A 92 17.52 -7.41 -1.98
CA GLN A 92 17.60 -8.45 -3.02
C GLN A 92 17.41 -7.89 -4.44
N ASN A 93 17.33 -6.56 -4.60
CA ASN A 93 17.04 -5.87 -5.86
C ASN A 93 15.71 -6.29 -6.52
N LEU A 94 14.70 -6.62 -5.71
CA LEU A 94 13.37 -7.02 -6.18
C LEU A 94 12.36 -5.88 -6.21
N PHE A 95 12.71 -4.71 -5.65
CA PHE A 95 11.96 -3.47 -5.77
C PHE A 95 12.81 -2.40 -6.45
N GLN A 96 12.18 -1.59 -7.26
CA GLN A 96 12.82 -0.52 -8.01
C GLN A 96 12.85 0.80 -7.20
N ASP A 97 13.91 1.59 -7.41
CA ASP A 97 13.99 2.97 -6.94
C ASP A 97 12.94 3.82 -7.68
N VAL A 98 12.07 4.46 -6.91
CA VAL A 98 10.99 5.34 -7.39
C VAL A 98 11.12 6.77 -6.83
N SER A 99 12.35 7.19 -6.54
CA SER A 99 12.61 8.52 -5.98
C SER A 99 12.23 9.67 -6.94
N ASP A 100 12.28 9.43 -8.23
CA ASP A 100 11.78 10.33 -9.27
C ASP A 100 10.28 10.57 -9.15
N VAL A 101 9.47 9.52 -8.94
CA VAL A 101 8.03 9.62 -8.71
C VAL A 101 7.73 10.50 -7.49
N TRP A 102 8.53 10.38 -6.43
CA TRP A 102 8.39 11.23 -5.24
C TRP A 102 8.64 12.71 -5.53
N ALA A 103 9.60 12.99 -6.38
CA ALA A 103 9.92 14.37 -6.78
C ALA A 103 8.83 14.95 -7.72
N ASP A 104 8.46 14.21 -8.74
CA ASP A 104 7.57 14.67 -9.82
C ASP A 104 6.10 14.80 -9.34
N ALA A 105 5.63 13.89 -8.49
CA ALA A 105 4.27 13.90 -7.96
C ALA A 105 4.09 14.80 -6.73
N GLY A 106 5.11 15.54 -6.28
CA GLY A 106 5.03 16.38 -5.08
C GLY A 106 4.84 15.61 -3.77
N LEU A 107 5.18 14.31 -3.76
CA LEU A 107 5.01 13.45 -2.58
C LEU A 107 5.94 13.83 -1.44
N ASN A 108 7.06 14.47 -1.74
CA ASN A 108 8.00 14.97 -0.74
C ASN A 108 7.36 15.94 0.25
N ASP A 109 6.37 16.70 -0.18
CA ASP A 109 5.64 17.64 0.65
C ASP A 109 4.34 17.03 1.19
N SER A 110 3.53 16.46 0.31
CA SER A 110 2.20 15.94 0.67
C SER A 110 2.23 14.70 1.55
N MET A 111 3.27 13.85 1.41
CA MET A 111 3.44 12.58 2.13
C MET A 111 4.74 12.52 2.97
N ALA A 112 5.26 13.67 3.37
CA ALA A 112 6.52 13.80 4.12
C ALA A 112 6.59 12.90 5.37
N SER A 113 5.49 12.74 6.10
CA SER A 113 5.42 11.92 7.32
C SER A 113 5.62 10.42 7.07
N THR A 114 5.35 9.92 5.88
CA THR A 114 5.47 8.51 5.50
C THR A 114 6.79 8.19 4.82
N LYS A 115 7.51 9.22 4.34
CA LYS A 115 8.72 9.07 3.53
C LYS A 115 9.78 8.19 4.19
N GLY A 116 10.03 8.38 5.47
CA GLY A 116 11.05 7.62 6.21
C GLY A 116 10.84 6.11 6.18
N SER A 117 9.58 5.65 6.25
CA SER A 117 9.26 4.22 6.20
C SER A 117 9.38 3.59 4.81
N LEU A 118 9.47 4.40 3.77
CA LEU A 118 9.63 3.98 2.36
C LEU A 118 11.03 4.28 1.81
N THR A 119 11.95 4.71 2.68
CA THR A 119 13.33 5.07 2.31
C THR A 119 14.32 4.00 2.78
N VAL A 120 15.17 3.54 1.87
CA VAL A 120 16.35 2.70 2.15
C VAL A 120 17.54 3.37 1.48
N ASP A 121 18.62 3.61 2.23
CA ASP A 121 19.87 4.23 1.77
C ASP A 121 19.64 5.54 0.96
N GLY A 122 18.70 6.36 1.44
CA GLY A 122 18.37 7.66 0.85
C GLY A 122 17.42 7.61 -0.36
N LYS A 123 17.02 6.43 -0.83
CA LYS A 123 16.16 6.22 -2.00
C LYS A 123 14.78 5.70 -1.58
N GLN A 124 13.75 6.07 -2.33
CA GLN A 124 12.37 5.65 -2.09
C GLN A 124 12.03 4.43 -2.94
N TYR A 125 11.41 3.40 -2.33
CA TYR A 125 11.07 2.13 -2.97
C TYR A 125 9.58 1.80 -2.96
N GLY A 126 8.75 2.80 -2.74
CA GLY A 126 7.31 2.66 -2.81
C GLY A 126 6.60 4.00 -2.72
N VAL A 127 5.33 3.99 -3.10
CA VAL A 127 4.41 5.14 -2.98
C VAL A 127 3.36 4.79 -1.94
N PRO A 128 3.13 5.65 -0.91
CA PRO A 128 2.12 5.36 0.10
C PRO A 128 0.72 5.54 -0.48
N TRP A 129 -0.15 4.54 -0.36
CA TRP A 129 -1.55 4.65 -0.75
C TRP A 129 -2.50 4.75 0.44
N GLY A 130 -1.99 4.42 1.64
CA GLY A 130 -2.71 4.54 2.89
C GLY A 130 -1.78 4.33 4.08
N TYR A 131 -2.26 4.73 5.26
CA TYR A 131 -1.56 4.47 6.51
C TYR A 131 -2.58 4.18 7.62
N TYR A 132 -2.12 3.50 8.65
CA TYR A 132 -2.87 3.30 9.87
C TYR A 132 -1.96 3.51 11.08
N GLN A 133 -2.57 3.94 12.19
CA GLN A 133 -1.83 4.18 13.41
C GLN A 133 -1.51 2.85 14.09
N TRP A 134 -0.27 2.71 14.49
CA TRP A 134 0.20 1.60 15.30
C TRP A 134 0.23 2.01 16.76
N GLY A 135 -0.52 1.32 17.61
CA GLY A 135 -0.62 1.64 19.02
C GLY A 135 -1.30 0.56 19.83
N VAL A 136 -1.32 0.74 21.15
CA VAL A 136 -2.07 -0.12 22.05
C VAL A 136 -3.46 0.52 22.27
N TYR A 137 -4.49 -0.15 21.82
CA TYR A 137 -5.88 0.25 22.03
C TYR A 137 -6.39 -0.39 23.31
N TYR A 138 -7.11 0.38 24.13
CA TYR A 138 -7.65 -0.12 25.40
C TYR A 138 -9.13 0.22 25.55
N ARG A 139 -9.83 -0.61 26.31
CA ARG A 139 -11.23 -0.41 26.71
C ARG A 139 -11.26 0.62 27.85
N LYS A 140 -11.64 1.87 27.54
CA LYS A 140 -11.71 2.92 28.53
C LYS A 140 -12.64 2.60 29.69
N ASP A 141 -13.81 2.03 29.39
CA ASP A 141 -14.80 1.61 30.39
C ASP A 141 -14.24 0.58 31.39
N LEU A 142 -13.42 -0.37 30.95
CA LEU A 142 -12.75 -1.33 31.83
C LEU A 142 -11.68 -0.66 32.72
N PHE A 143 -10.94 0.28 32.17
CA PHE A 143 -9.96 1.04 32.92
C PHE A 143 -10.64 1.89 34.00
N ASP A 144 -11.70 2.60 33.67
CA ASP A 144 -12.47 3.42 34.62
C ASP A 144 -13.06 2.53 35.74
N ASN A 145 -13.68 1.40 35.41
CA ASN A 145 -14.28 0.47 36.38
C ASN A 145 -13.28 -0.16 37.35
N LEU A 146 -12.04 -0.36 36.91
CA LEU A 146 -10.97 -0.95 37.70
C LEU A 146 -10.05 0.10 38.35
N GLY A 147 -10.31 1.41 38.16
CA GLY A 147 -9.47 2.49 38.64
C GLY A 147 -8.06 2.49 38.04
N LEU A 148 -7.93 2.01 36.79
CA LEU A 148 -6.63 1.95 36.10
C LEU A 148 -6.39 3.24 35.32
N ASN A 149 -5.12 3.66 35.30
CA ASN A 149 -4.67 4.76 34.46
C ASN A 149 -3.93 4.23 33.23
N VAL A 150 -3.87 5.06 32.16
CA VAL A 150 -3.04 4.77 30.99
C VAL A 150 -1.57 4.73 31.42
N PRO A 151 -0.85 3.62 31.17
CA PRO A 151 0.53 3.47 31.62
C PRO A 151 1.46 4.46 30.92
N LYS A 152 2.39 5.04 31.65
CA LYS A 152 3.37 6.03 31.17
C LYS A 152 4.70 5.40 30.80
N ASP A 153 4.97 4.21 31.32
CA ASP A 153 6.20 3.47 31.07
C ASP A 153 5.94 1.96 31.00
N TRP A 154 7.01 1.20 30.76
CA TRP A 154 6.93 -0.24 30.59
C TRP A 154 6.56 -0.98 31.87
N GLU A 155 6.98 -0.51 33.03
CA GLU A 155 6.67 -1.14 34.32
C GLU A 155 5.19 -0.93 34.67
N GLU A 156 4.65 0.28 34.49
CA GLU A 156 3.22 0.54 34.63
C GLU A 156 2.40 -0.29 33.64
N PHE A 157 2.86 -0.42 32.39
CA PHE A 157 2.19 -1.27 31.38
C PHE A 157 2.12 -2.73 31.83
N LYS A 158 3.22 -3.32 32.30
CA LYS A 158 3.23 -4.69 32.84
C LYS A 158 2.28 -4.84 34.03
N TRP A 159 2.28 -3.86 34.93
CA TRP A 159 1.38 -3.85 36.09
C TRP A 159 -0.09 -3.81 35.66
N VAL A 160 -0.47 -2.93 34.74
CA VAL A 160 -1.83 -2.86 34.18
C VAL A 160 -2.23 -4.20 33.55
N CYS A 161 -1.37 -4.81 32.78
CA CYS A 161 -1.61 -6.12 32.19
C CYS A 161 -1.88 -7.19 33.27
N ALA A 162 -1.07 -7.20 34.35
CA ALA A 162 -1.27 -8.12 35.46
C ALA A 162 -2.59 -7.90 36.20
N MET A 163 -3.01 -6.65 36.40
CA MET A 163 -4.30 -6.29 37.02
C MET A 163 -5.48 -6.71 36.16
N LEU A 164 -5.43 -6.45 34.86
CA LEU A 164 -6.47 -6.90 33.91
C LEU A 164 -6.62 -8.42 33.94
N LYS A 165 -5.49 -9.13 33.87
CA LYS A 165 -5.47 -10.59 33.91
C LYS A 165 -6.00 -11.14 35.24
N LYS A 166 -5.67 -10.53 36.38
CA LYS A 166 -6.20 -10.90 37.70
C LYS A 166 -7.72 -10.75 37.79
N ASN A 167 -8.31 -9.82 37.03
CA ASN A 167 -9.74 -9.59 36.93
C ASN A 167 -10.40 -10.40 35.80
N GLY A 168 -9.72 -11.41 35.24
CA GLY A 168 -10.28 -12.30 34.22
C GLY A 168 -10.43 -11.67 32.84
N ILE A 169 -9.75 -10.54 32.56
CA ILE A 169 -9.85 -9.82 31.29
C ILE A 169 -8.78 -10.34 30.34
N THR A 170 -9.21 -10.77 29.17
CA THR A 170 -8.32 -11.18 28.08
C THR A 170 -7.62 -9.97 27.48
N LEU A 171 -6.29 -10.01 27.43
CA LEU A 171 -5.45 -8.87 27.00
C LEU A 171 -5.40 -8.73 25.47
N SER A 172 -5.44 -9.84 24.76
CA SER A 172 -5.39 -9.88 23.28
C SER A 172 -6.10 -11.11 22.77
N LEU A 173 -6.74 -10.97 21.61
CA LEU A 173 -7.39 -12.09 20.91
C LEU A 173 -6.51 -12.72 19.82
N ILE A 174 -5.30 -12.18 19.60
CA ILE A 174 -4.43 -12.61 18.49
C ILE A 174 -3.71 -13.94 18.78
N HIS A 175 -3.58 -14.31 20.04
CA HIS A 175 -2.84 -15.52 20.49
C HIS A 175 -3.64 -16.38 21.46
N ILE A 176 -4.89 -16.60 21.13
CA ILE A 176 -5.74 -17.54 21.86
C ILE A 176 -5.72 -18.91 21.19
#